data_af97a938e0d383e197ca94bcc5ee2377
#
_entry.id   af97a938e0d383e197ca94bcc5ee2377
#
_cell.length_a   1.000
_cell.length_b   1.000
_cell.length_c   1.000
_cell.angle_alpha   90.00
_cell.angle_beta   90.00
_cell.angle_gamma   90.00
#
_symmetry.space_group_name_H-M   'P 1'
#
loop_
_entity.id
_entity.type
_entity.pdbx_description
1 polymer ?
#
loop_
_entity_poly.entity_id
_entity_poly.type
_entity_poly.pdbx_seq_one_letter_code
_entity_poly.pdbx_strand_id
1 'polypeptide(L)'
;MQSVPSAAQLLAWYGADVIKIERVGVGDITRNQLRDIPDADALYFTMLNCNKRSVELNTKTPEGKAVFEKCLKWADILLENFRPGAMERMGFTWEYLQQLNPRLIYGTVKGFGENSPWAGVSAYENVAQCAGGATSTTGYWNGAPLVDGQAPGNNNGPLVSAAALGDSNTGNHLLIGVLAALFGRERTGKGQKISVSMQDAVLNLCRVKLRDQQRLERVGYLEEYPQYPNGKFGDTVPRGGNAGGGGQPGWILKCKDWETDDNAYIYCTVQEQDWGPTCEAIGKPEWATDPKYNTAKARETHMFEIFAAIETAIADKTKYEAVAHLAKYRVPCSPVLSMKEIAQAPDLRESGTIVEVQQPKRGSFLTINPIKFSGFTPEIKAAPLLGQHTDEVLAELGYTAEEIKSLRDKKITCA
;
A
#
# COMPACT_ATOMS: atom_id res chain seq x y z
N MET A 1 11.15 -2.00 -6.43
CA MET A 1 10.45 -1.73 -7.69
C MET A 1 9.24 -0.83 -7.48
N GLN A 2 8.48 -0.96 -6.41
CA GLN A 2 7.22 -0.22 -6.19
C GLN A 2 7.31 0.83 -5.09
N SER A 3 7.97 0.60 -3.96
CA SER A 3 7.95 1.49 -2.79
C SER A 3 8.35 2.94 -3.09
N VAL A 4 9.57 3.18 -3.55
CA VAL A 4 10.04 4.53 -3.92
C VAL A 4 9.31 5.09 -5.14
N PRO A 5 9.06 4.32 -6.22
CA PRO A 5 8.24 4.80 -7.33
C PRO A 5 6.85 5.27 -6.92
N SER A 6 6.19 4.63 -5.93
CA SER A 6 4.89 5.09 -5.39
C SER A 6 4.99 6.45 -4.71
N ALA A 7 6.00 6.66 -3.86
CA ALA A 7 6.24 7.97 -3.24
C ALA A 7 6.50 9.07 -4.27
N ALA A 8 7.39 8.78 -5.24
CA ALA A 8 7.73 9.71 -6.31
C ALA A 8 6.55 10.01 -7.23
N GLN A 9 5.64 9.04 -7.45
CA GLN A 9 4.42 9.24 -8.22
C GLN A 9 3.49 10.26 -7.56
N LEU A 10 3.23 10.13 -6.27
CA LEU A 10 2.38 11.07 -5.54
C LEU A 10 2.99 12.47 -5.53
N LEU A 11 4.31 12.60 -5.39
CA LEU A 11 5.00 13.88 -5.53
C LEU A 11 4.77 14.48 -6.92
N ALA A 12 4.93 13.68 -7.99
CA ALA A 12 4.73 14.13 -9.36
C ALA A 12 3.28 14.55 -9.64
N TRP A 13 2.30 13.82 -9.12
CA TRP A 13 0.89 14.17 -9.28
C TRP A 13 0.52 15.48 -8.58
N TYR A 14 1.20 15.76 -7.47
CA TYR A 14 0.91 16.94 -6.63
C TYR A 14 1.87 18.10 -6.87
N GLY A 15 2.52 18.13 -8.05
CA GLY A 15 3.20 19.32 -8.58
C GLY A 15 4.71 19.29 -8.52
N ALA A 16 5.35 18.25 -8.02
CA ALA A 16 6.81 18.13 -8.10
C ALA A 16 7.25 17.75 -9.52
N ASP A 17 8.34 18.35 -9.99
CA ASP A 17 9.06 17.89 -11.17
C ASP A 17 9.91 16.67 -10.82
N VAL A 18 9.54 15.51 -11.31
CA VAL A 18 10.17 14.24 -10.96
C VAL A 18 10.91 13.65 -12.15
N ILE A 19 12.24 13.64 -12.06
CA ILE A 19 13.12 13.01 -13.04
C ILE A 19 13.45 11.59 -12.59
N LYS A 20 13.13 10.62 -13.44
CA LYS A 20 13.48 9.22 -13.25
C LYS A 20 14.73 8.89 -14.06
N ILE A 21 15.83 8.63 -13.36
CA ILE A 21 17.07 8.17 -14.00
C ILE A 21 16.95 6.67 -14.27
N GLU A 22 17.15 6.28 -15.51
CA GLU A 22 17.00 4.90 -15.99
C GLU A 22 18.27 4.41 -16.71
N ARG A 23 18.41 3.08 -16.75
CA ARG A 23 19.54 2.46 -17.46
C ARG A 23 19.38 2.60 -18.98
N VAL A 24 20.45 2.95 -19.64
CA VAL A 24 20.52 3.11 -21.10
C VAL A 24 20.06 1.84 -21.81
N GLY A 25 19.11 1.97 -22.73
CA GLY A 25 18.58 0.91 -23.61
C GLY A 25 17.70 -0.14 -22.93
N VAL A 26 17.61 -0.13 -21.59
CA VAL A 26 16.88 -1.16 -20.83
C VAL A 26 15.78 -0.57 -19.96
N GLY A 27 16.03 0.56 -19.36
CA GLY A 27 15.11 1.23 -18.43
C GLY A 27 14.88 0.48 -17.12
N ASP A 28 13.77 0.80 -16.49
CA ASP A 28 13.25 0.12 -15.32
C ASP A 28 12.73 -1.28 -15.70
N ILE A 29 13.02 -2.27 -14.89
CA ILE A 29 12.56 -3.65 -15.11
C ILE A 29 11.03 -3.75 -15.23
N THR A 30 10.30 -2.87 -14.56
CA THR A 30 8.83 -2.86 -14.60
C THR A 30 8.25 -2.48 -15.97
N ARG A 31 9.05 -1.89 -16.89
CA ARG A 31 8.62 -1.64 -18.27
C ARG A 31 8.27 -2.92 -19.02
N ASN A 32 8.92 -4.02 -18.65
CA ASN A 32 8.76 -5.32 -19.31
C ASN A 32 8.02 -6.36 -18.45
N GLN A 33 7.78 -6.06 -17.17
CA GLN A 33 7.20 -7.02 -16.24
C GLN A 33 5.68 -7.13 -16.43
N LEU A 34 5.21 -8.37 -16.68
CA LEU A 34 3.80 -8.66 -16.97
C LEU A 34 3.26 -7.85 -18.16
N ARG A 35 4.07 -7.74 -19.22
CA ARG A 35 3.68 -7.05 -20.44
C ARG A 35 2.53 -7.78 -21.12
N ASP A 36 1.44 -7.09 -21.38
CA ASP A 36 0.21 -7.56 -21.99
C ASP A 36 0.07 -7.11 -23.47
N ILE A 37 0.71 -5.99 -23.84
CA ILE A 37 0.70 -5.43 -25.20
C ILE A 37 2.15 -5.43 -25.72
N PRO A 38 2.41 -6.07 -26.89
CA PRO A 38 3.73 -5.98 -27.54
C PRO A 38 4.10 -4.51 -27.80
N ASP A 39 5.38 -4.20 -27.67
CA ASP A 39 5.97 -2.88 -27.97
C ASP A 39 5.43 -1.69 -27.13
N ALA A 40 4.61 -1.95 -26.10
CA ALA A 40 4.18 -0.98 -25.12
C ALA A 40 4.82 -1.28 -23.76
N ASP A 41 5.03 -0.24 -22.96
CA ASP A 41 5.42 -0.42 -21.56
C ASP A 41 4.31 -1.15 -20.78
N ALA A 42 4.69 -2.04 -19.88
CA ALA A 42 3.75 -2.80 -19.06
C ALA A 42 2.91 -1.88 -18.14
N LEU A 43 1.67 -2.30 -17.82
CA LEU A 43 0.81 -1.57 -16.89
C LEU A 43 1.49 -1.31 -15.54
N TYR A 44 2.30 -2.25 -15.07
CA TYR A 44 3.03 -2.08 -13.82
C TYR A 44 3.98 -0.89 -13.83
N PHE A 45 4.60 -0.59 -14.98
CA PHE A 45 5.41 0.63 -15.15
C PHE A 45 4.51 1.86 -15.25
N THR A 46 3.51 1.85 -16.15
CA THR A 46 2.69 3.03 -16.45
C THR A 46 1.93 3.52 -15.22
N MET A 47 1.34 2.60 -14.43
CA MET A 47 0.60 2.93 -13.22
C MET A 47 1.44 3.61 -12.13
N LEU A 48 2.75 3.37 -12.09
CA LEU A 48 3.65 3.91 -11.07
C LEU A 48 4.45 5.13 -11.53
N ASN A 49 4.40 5.49 -12.82
CA ASN A 49 5.30 6.51 -13.36
C ASN A 49 4.61 7.64 -14.13
N CYS A 50 3.30 7.77 -14.02
CA CYS A 50 2.58 8.95 -14.52
C CYS A 50 3.21 10.26 -14.03
N ASN A 51 3.21 11.29 -14.85
CA ASN A 51 3.74 12.64 -14.58
C ASN A 51 5.25 12.73 -14.35
N LYS A 52 6.01 11.65 -14.51
CA LYS A 52 7.49 11.69 -14.38
C LYS A 52 8.15 12.02 -15.72
N ARG A 53 9.36 12.53 -15.67
CA ARG A 53 10.25 12.65 -16.82
C ARG A 53 11.29 11.52 -16.79
N SER A 54 11.50 10.83 -17.90
CA SER A 54 12.47 9.73 -18.04
C SER A 54 13.76 10.23 -18.68
N VAL A 55 14.89 9.92 -18.03
CA VAL A 55 16.24 10.21 -18.49
C VAL A 55 17.05 8.94 -18.49
N GLU A 56 17.61 8.56 -19.62
CA GLU A 56 18.56 7.47 -19.71
C GLU A 56 19.97 7.94 -19.37
N LEU A 57 20.62 7.27 -18.43
CA LEU A 57 21.97 7.64 -17.98
C LEU A 57 22.78 6.44 -17.52
N ASN A 58 23.99 6.29 -18.04
CA ASN A 58 24.96 5.31 -17.59
C ASN A 58 25.83 5.86 -16.45
N THR A 59 25.36 5.77 -15.23
CA THR A 59 26.05 6.26 -14.02
C THR A 59 27.32 5.47 -13.66
N LYS A 60 27.70 4.43 -14.42
CA LYS A 60 28.94 3.65 -14.18
C LYS A 60 30.18 4.32 -14.78
N THR A 61 30.01 5.22 -15.71
CA THR A 61 31.11 5.97 -16.35
C THR A 61 31.41 7.27 -15.63
N PRO A 62 32.64 7.81 -15.73
CA PRO A 62 32.98 9.11 -15.15
C PRO A 62 32.07 10.25 -15.65
N GLU A 63 31.80 10.27 -16.96
CA GLU A 63 30.94 11.27 -17.56
C GLU A 63 29.49 11.16 -17.07
N GLY A 64 28.96 9.93 -16.97
CA GLY A 64 27.62 9.70 -16.46
C GLY A 64 27.49 10.05 -14.98
N LYS A 65 28.54 9.83 -14.17
CA LYS A 65 28.59 10.33 -12.78
C LYS A 65 28.57 11.84 -12.73
N ALA A 66 29.31 12.52 -13.59
CA ALA A 66 29.33 13.99 -13.66
C ALA A 66 27.95 14.57 -14.02
N VAL A 67 27.22 13.92 -14.94
CA VAL A 67 25.84 14.27 -15.25
C VAL A 67 24.95 14.07 -14.02
N PHE A 68 25.07 12.91 -13.34
CA PHE A 68 24.26 12.63 -12.15
C PHE A 68 24.56 13.60 -11.00
N GLU A 69 25.79 14.05 -10.81
CA GLU A 69 26.15 15.09 -9.85
C GLU A 69 25.50 16.44 -10.17
N LYS A 70 25.39 16.81 -11.44
CA LYS A 70 24.63 18.01 -11.85
C LYS A 70 23.14 17.85 -11.50
N CYS A 71 22.55 16.66 -11.75
CA CYS A 71 21.17 16.38 -11.30
C CYS A 71 21.03 16.54 -9.80
N LEU A 72 21.97 16.03 -8.99
CA LEU A 72 21.93 16.13 -7.53
C LEU A 72 22.10 17.56 -7.00
N LYS A 73 22.87 18.40 -7.68
CA LYS A 73 22.97 19.83 -7.36
C LYS A 73 21.69 20.59 -7.65
N TRP A 74 20.99 20.20 -8.68
CA TRP A 74 19.71 20.78 -9.08
C TRP A 74 18.56 20.29 -8.20
N ALA A 75 18.59 19.04 -7.75
CA ALA A 75 17.48 18.39 -7.07
C ALA A 75 17.26 18.91 -5.64
N ASP A 76 16.01 19.06 -5.26
CA ASP A 76 15.60 19.23 -3.85
C ASP A 76 15.59 17.90 -3.09
N ILE A 77 15.23 16.83 -3.79
CA ILE A 77 15.00 15.51 -3.20
C ILE A 77 15.67 14.44 -4.06
N LEU A 78 16.43 13.54 -3.45
CA LEU A 78 16.90 12.29 -4.03
C LEU A 78 16.14 11.13 -3.39
N LEU A 79 15.52 10.27 -4.21
CA LEU A 79 14.84 9.06 -3.74
C LEU A 79 15.44 7.81 -4.39
N GLU A 80 15.71 6.78 -3.58
CA GLU A 80 16.19 5.49 -4.10
C GLU A 80 15.74 4.29 -3.22
N ASN A 81 15.69 3.10 -3.83
CA ASN A 81 15.46 1.82 -3.16
C ASN A 81 16.41 0.73 -3.67
N PHE A 82 17.66 1.09 -3.90
CA PHE A 82 18.70 0.17 -4.26
C PHE A 82 19.07 -0.77 -3.10
N ARG A 83 19.76 -1.85 -3.42
CA ARG A 83 20.33 -2.73 -2.39
C ARG A 83 21.28 -1.95 -1.48
N PRO A 84 21.38 -2.33 -0.20
CA PRO A 84 22.29 -1.69 0.74
C PRO A 84 23.71 -1.54 0.18
N GLY A 85 24.33 -0.38 0.39
CA GLY A 85 25.67 -0.05 -0.08
C GLY A 85 25.78 0.28 -1.59
N ALA A 86 24.69 0.30 -2.35
CA ALA A 86 24.77 0.55 -3.79
C ALA A 86 25.14 2.02 -4.11
N MET A 87 24.57 2.98 -3.40
CA MET A 87 24.91 4.40 -3.58
C MET A 87 26.38 4.67 -3.16
N GLU A 88 26.79 4.09 -2.06
CA GLU A 88 28.15 4.19 -1.55
C GLU A 88 29.18 3.62 -2.53
N ARG A 89 28.89 2.44 -3.12
CA ARG A 89 29.75 1.84 -4.18
C ARG A 89 29.84 2.70 -5.45
N MET A 90 28.81 3.49 -5.74
CA MET A 90 28.86 4.48 -6.83
C MET A 90 29.62 5.76 -6.44
N GLY A 91 30.01 5.91 -5.18
CA GLY A 91 30.70 7.08 -4.63
C GLY A 91 29.79 8.13 -4.03
N PHE A 92 28.49 7.86 -3.91
CA PHE A 92 27.48 8.80 -3.39
C PHE A 92 27.12 8.43 -1.96
N THR A 93 28.06 8.62 -1.02
CA THR A 93 27.79 8.53 0.42
C THR A 93 26.95 9.70 0.89
N TRP A 94 26.30 9.59 2.05
CA TRP A 94 25.52 10.71 2.62
C TRP A 94 26.39 11.94 2.84
N GLU A 95 27.59 11.78 3.37
CA GLU A 95 28.55 12.86 3.63
C GLU A 95 28.91 13.58 2.33
N TYR A 96 29.15 12.83 1.25
CA TYR A 96 29.43 13.42 -0.07
C TYR A 96 28.20 14.17 -0.62
N LEU A 97 27.03 13.55 -0.55
CA LEU A 97 25.77 14.18 -1.00
C LEU A 97 25.48 15.49 -0.24
N GLN A 98 25.72 15.50 1.06
CA GLN A 98 25.53 16.69 1.90
C GLN A 98 26.54 17.81 1.58
N GLN A 99 27.77 17.47 1.20
CA GLN A 99 28.76 18.43 0.72
C GLN A 99 28.39 19.00 -0.66
N LEU A 100 27.90 18.11 -1.56
CA LEU A 100 27.51 18.47 -2.92
C LEU A 100 26.30 19.40 -2.96
N ASN A 101 25.29 19.11 -2.12
CA ASN A 101 24.08 19.89 -1.96
C ASN A 101 23.60 19.87 -0.50
N PRO A 102 23.99 20.86 0.33
CA PRO A 102 23.60 20.90 1.75
C PRO A 102 22.09 21.00 2.01
N ARG A 103 21.30 21.30 0.99
CA ARG A 103 19.83 21.39 1.06
C ARG A 103 19.14 20.10 0.62
N LEU A 104 19.89 19.12 0.09
CA LEU A 104 19.34 17.89 -0.45
C LEU A 104 18.64 17.08 0.64
N ILE A 105 17.42 16.65 0.36
CA ILE A 105 16.70 15.65 1.16
C ILE A 105 16.93 14.31 0.49
N TYR A 106 17.57 13.39 1.20
CA TYR A 106 17.89 12.06 0.69
C TYR A 106 16.97 11.01 1.33
N GLY A 107 16.00 10.52 0.59
CA GLY A 107 15.05 9.48 1.00
C GLY A 107 15.46 8.11 0.48
N THR A 108 15.61 7.13 1.37
CA THR A 108 15.98 5.76 1.02
C THR A 108 15.04 4.74 1.64
N VAL A 109 14.70 3.69 0.87
CA VAL A 109 13.97 2.52 1.35
C VAL A 109 14.88 1.29 1.30
N LYS A 110 14.89 0.54 2.40
CA LYS A 110 15.54 -0.77 2.50
C LYS A 110 14.54 -1.82 3.00
N GLY A 111 14.86 -3.10 2.86
CA GLY A 111 14.02 -4.19 3.38
C GLY A 111 13.93 -4.18 4.90
N PHE A 112 15.09 -4.00 5.53
CA PHE A 112 15.29 -4.05 6.99
C PHE A 112 16.08 -2.83 7.45
N GLY A 113 15.97 -2.52 8.74
CA GLY A 113 16.73 -1.44 9.37
C GLY A 113 18.25 -1.68 9.32
N GLU A 114 19.03 -0.62 9.34
CA GLU A 114 20.51 -0.68 9.23
C GLU A 114 21.15 -1.52 10.36
N ASN A 115 20.52 -1.57 11.54
CA ASN A 115 20.98 -2.35 12.71
C ASN A 115 20.33 -3.76 12.78
N SER A 116 19.53 -4.14 11.80
CA SER A 116 18.91 -5.46 11.76
C SER A 116 19.94 -6.54 11.43
N PRO A 117 19.84 -7.76 12.03
CA PRO A 117 20.64 -8.89 11.59
C PRO A 117 20.38 -9.24 10.11
N TRP A 118 19.31 -8.75 9.53
CA TRP A 118 18.92 -8.95 8.12
C TRP A 118 19.20 -7.72 7.23
N ALA A 119 19.96 -6.74 7.69
CA ALA A 119 20.21 -5.49 6.96
C ALA A 119 20.73 -5.72 5.52
N GLY A 120 21.49 -6.79 5.28
CA GLY A 120 21.99 -7.17 3.96
C GLY A 120 21.05 -8.03 3.11
N VAL A 121 19.90 -8.45 3.66
CA VAL A 121 18.96 -9.33 2.99
C VAL A 121 18.05 -8.52 2.06
N SER A 122 17.82 -9.05 0.85
CA SER A 122 16.87 -8.46 -0.08
C SER A 122 15.43 -8.72 0.39
N ALA A 123 14.59 -7.69 0.38
CA ALA A 123 13.19 -7.81 0.70
C ALA A 123 12.33 -7.32 -0.48
N TYR A 124 11.15 -7.92 -0.57
CA TYR A 124 10.04 -7.56 -1.45
C TYR A 124 8.77 -7.55 -0.62
N GLU A 125 7.66 -7.21 -1.24
CA GLU A 125 6.33 -7.07 -0.63
C GLU A 125 6.03 -8.11 0.46
N ASN A 126 5.97 -9.40 0.09
CA ASN A 126 5.57 -10.46 1.01
C ASN A 126 6.64 -10.78 2.08
N VAL A 127 7.92 -10.56 1.77
CA VAL A 127 9.00 -10.70 2.76
C VAL A 127 8.83 -9.66 3.88
N ALA A 128 8.47 -8.45 3.51
CA ALA A 128 8.20 -7.38 4.48
C ALA A 128 6.95 -7.67 5.31
N GLN A 129 5.88 -8.19 4.71
CA GLN A 129 4.67 -8.60 5.43
C GLN A 129 4.98 -9.66 6.50
N CYS A 130 5.80 -10.65 6.15
CA CYS A 130 6.23 -11.68 7.11
C CYS A 130 7.05 -11.09 8.26
N ALA A 131 8.02 -10.26 7.95
CA ALA A 131 8.94 -9.69 8.94
C ALA A 131 8.31 -8.59 9.80
N GLY A 132 7.30 -7.89 9.30
CA GLY A 132 6.59 -6.79 9.98
C GLY A 132 5.37 -7.21 10.78
N GLY A 133 5.05 -8.51 10.86
CA GLY A 133 3.97 -9.03 11.69
C GLY A 133 2.60 -9.15 11.02
N ALA A 134 2.41 -8.65 9.80
CA ALA A 134 1.14 -8.74 9.09
C ALA A 134 0.76 -10.21 8.82
N THR A 135 1.68 -10.99 8.27
CA THR A 135 1.43 -12.40 7.91
C THR A 135 1.14 -13.27 9.13
N SER A 136 1.82 -13.04 10.26
CA SER A 136 1.62 -13.84 11.48
C SER A 136 0.22 -13.67 12.07
N THR A 137 -0.43 -12.54 11.83
CA THR A 137 -1.76 -12.20 12.37
C THR A 137 -2.88 -12.24 11.31
N THR A 138 -2.55 -12.53 10.04
CA THR A 138 -3.51 -12.69 8.95
C THR A 138 -3.74 -14.17 8.64
N GLY A 139 -5.01 -14.53 8.43
CA GLY A 139 -5.45 -15.91 8.18
C GLY A 139 -6.29 -16.46 9.29
N TYR A 140 -6.68 -17.72 9.16
CA TYR A 140 -7.47 -18.41 10.18
C TYR A 140 -6.57 -19.06 11.23
N TRP A 141 -7.09 -19.22 12.44
CA TRP A 141 -6.41 -19.88 13.57
C TRP A 141 -6.36 -21.39 13.38
N ASN A 142 -5.45 -22.05 14.06
CA ASN A 142 -5.38 -23.51 14.08
C ASN A 142 -6.66 -24.09 14.70
N GLY A 143 -7.29 -25.06 14.02
CA GLY A 143 -8.56 -25.64 14.45
C GLY A 143 -9.80 -24.82 14.04
N ALA A 144 -9.66 -23.77 13.24
CA ALA A 144 -10.81 -23.12 12.64
C ALA A 144 -11.65 -24.13 11.84
N PRO A 145 -13.00 -24.06 11.91
CA PRO A 145 -13.85 -24.90 11.08
C PRO A 145 -13.49 -24.71 9.60
N LEU A 146 -13.42 -25.82 8.87
CA LEU A 146 -13.27 -25.74 7.42
C LEU A 146 -14.57 -25.18 6.84
N VAL A 147 -14.45 -24.25 5.91
CA VAL A 147 -15.59 -23.82 5.10
C VAL A 147 -15.93 -25.00 4.17
N ASP A 148 -17.22 -25.31 4.02
CA ASP A 148 -17.67 -26.38 3.16
C ASP A 148 -17.07 -26.29 1.76
N GLY A 149 -16.49 -27.40 1.29
CA GLY A 149 -15.85 -27.51 -0.01
C GLY A 149 -14.35 -27.19 -0.06
N GLN A 150 -13.72 -26.77 1.03
CA GLN A 150 -12.28 -26.58 1.07
C GLN A 150 -11.53 -27.84 1.51
N ALA A 151 -10.46 -28.17 0.79
CA ALA A 151 -9.61 -29.31 1.12
C ALA A 151 -8.97 -29.15 2.51
N PRO A 152 -8.99 -30.21 3.37
CA PRO A 152 -8.24 -30.18 4.61
C PRO A 152 -6.74 -30.05 4.33
N GLY A 153 -6.07 -29.16 5.03
CA GLY A 153 -4.62 -29.25 5.08
C GLY A 153 -3.82 -27.96 5.08
N ASN A 154 -4.23 -26.88 4.44
CA ASN A 154 -3.42 -25.66 4.39
C ASN A 154 -4.16 -24.36 4.72
N ASN A 155 -5.41 -24.42 5.13
CA ASN A 155 -6.22 -23.20 5.29
C ASN A 155 -6.04 -22.49 6.62
N ASN A 156 -5.34 -23.11 7.58
CA ASN A 156 -5.12 -22.58 8.93
C ASN A 156 -3.71 -21.99 9.12
N GLY A 157 -2.96 -21.79 8.04
CA GLY A 157 -1.63 -21.18 8.06
C GLY A 157 -1.66 -19.65 8.01
N PRO A 158 -0.49 -19.02 8.17
CA PRO A 158 -0.31 -17.60 7.89
C PRO A 158 -0.62 -17.27 6.44
N LEU A 159 -1.30 -16.14 6.21
CA LEU A 159 -1.62 -15.63 4.87
C LEU A 159 -0.99 -14.25 4.65
N VAL A 160 -0.58 -13.99 3.42
CA VAL A 160 -0.20 -12.64 2.99
C VAL A 160 -1.42 -11.90 2.44
N SER A 161 -1.46 -10.59 2.65
CA SER A 161 -2.44 -9.72 2.01
C SER A 161 -2.06 -9.47 0.55
N ALA A 162 -3.03 -9.40 -0.34
CA ALA A 162 -2.83 -8.95 -1.71
C ALA A 162 -2.57 -7.45 -1.83
N ALA A 163 -2.94 -6.66 -0.81
CA ALA A 163 -2.62 -5.24 -0.75
C ALA A 163 -1.12 -5.03 -0.53
N ALA A 164 -0.56 -4.01 -1.16
CA ALA A 164 0.87 -3.70 -1.11
C ALA A 164 1.29 -3.05 0.22
N LEU A 165 1.22 -3.83 1.30
CA LEU A 165 1.55 -3.40 2.66
C LEU A 165 3.05 -3.17 2.86
N GLY A 166 3.88 -3.99 2.19
CA GLY A 166 5.34 -3.86 2.23
C GLY A 166 5.86 -2.80 1.27
N ASP A 167 5.32 -2.69 0.09
CA ASP A 167 5.82 -1.77 -0.94
C ASP A 167 5.17 -0.38 -0.86
N SER A 168 3.90 -0.24 -1.27
CA SER A 168 3.24 1.08 -1.38
C SER A 168 3.09 1.78 -0.05
N ASN A 169 2.77 1.04 1.02
CA ASN A 169 2.70 1.63 2.36
C ASN A 169 4.08 2.15 2.81
N THR A 170 5.18 1.46 2.50
CA THR A 170 6.54 1.97 2.76
C THR A 170 6.81 3.25 1.96
N GLY A 171 6.37 3.30 0.71
CA GLY A 171 6.41 4.52 -0.10
C GLY A 171 5.67 5.69 0.55
N ASN A 172 4.50 5.45 1.11
CA ASN A 172 3.73 6.47 1.83
C ASN A 172 4.45 6.96 3.09
N HIS A 173 5.09 6.06 3.87
CA HIS A 173 5.91 6.45 5.02
C HIS A 173 7.13 7.28 4.60
N LEU A 174 7.79 6.90 3.51
CA LEU A 174 8.88 7.69 2.94
C LEU A 174 8.39 9.09 2.53
N LEU A 175 7.25 9.18 1.85
CA LEU A 175 6.66 10.46 1.43
C LEU A 175 6.36 11.35 2.64
N ILE A 176 5.78 10.83 3.71
CA ILE A 176 5.54 11.57 4.95
C ILE A 176 6.86 12.12 5.52
N GLY A 177 7.91 11.28 5.58
CA GLY A 177 9.24 11.69 6.03
C GLY A 177 9.85 12.78 5.16
N VAL A 178 9.71 12.67 3.84
CA VAL A 178 10.18 13.69 2.87
C VAL A 178 9.46 15.01 3.04
N LEU A 179 8.13 15.00 3.17
CA LEU A 179 7.34 16.22 3.39
C LEU A 179 7.68 16.89 4.73
N ALA A 180 7.87 16.10 5.79
CA ALA A 180 8.33 16.60 7.08
C ALA A 180 9.74 17.25 6.98
N ALA A 181 10.64 16.64 6.22
CA ALA A 181 11.99 17.18 5.98
C ALA A 181 11.95 18.45 5.14
N LEU A 182 11.08 18.53 4.11
CA LEU A 182 10.87 19.76 3.34
C LEU A 182 10.40 20.91 4.23
N PHE A 183 9.40 20.66 5.07
CA PHE A 183 8.91 21.64 6.02
C PHE A 183 9.98 22.08 7.05
N GLY A 184 10.80 21.12 7.53
CA GLY A 184 11.94 21.42 8.41
C GLY A 184 13.02 22.24 7.71
N ARG A 185 13.28 21.95 6.43
CA ARG A 185 14.29 22.67 5.61
C ARG A 185 13.95 24.14 5.42
N GLU A 186 12.68 24.50 5.31
CA GLU A 186 12.26 25.92 5.19
C GLU A 186 12.68 26.74 6.42
N ARG A 187 12.82 26.11 7.58
CA ARG A 187 13.27 26.78 8.83
C ARG A 187 14.78 26.71 9.04
N THR A 188 15.40 25.58 8.67
CA THR A 188 16.81 25.31 8.98
C THR A 188 17.76 25.63 7.83
N GLY A 189 17.24 25.72 6.60
CA GLY A 189 18.04 25.82 5.39
C GLY A 189 18.77 24.53 5.01
N LYS A 190 18.67 23.45 5.82
CA LYS A 190 19.46 22.22 5.66
C LYS A 190 18.59 21.04 5.26
N GLY A 191 19.10 20.23 4.33
CA GLY A 191 18.56 18.92 4.00
C GLY A 191 18.89 17.87 5.06
N GLN A 192 18.37 16.66 4.87
CA GLN A 192 18.65 15.52 5.76
C GLN A 192 18.43 14.19 5.05
N LYS A 193 19.01 13.11 5.58
CA LYS A 193 18.74 11.74 5.16
C LYS A 193 17.54 11.20 5.92
N ILE A 194 16.64 10.52 5.19
CA ILE A 194 15.47 9.81 5.71
C ILE A 194 15.61 8.36 5.27
N SER A 195 15.59 7.44 6.24
CA SER A 195 15.62 6.00 5.98
C SER A 195 14.34 5.36 6.50
N VAL A 196 13.69 4.58 5.66
CA VAL A 196 12.50 3.78 6.02
C VAL A 196 12.78 2.33 5.66
N SER A 197 12.57 1.41 6.61
CA SER A 197 12.58 -0.02 6.27
C SER A 197 11.18 -0.50 5.95
N MET A 198 11.08 -1.48 5.04
CA MET A 198 9.81 -2.10 4.70
C MET A 198 9.23 -2.84 5.92
N GLN A 199 10.09 -3.49 6.72
CA GLN A 199 9.69 -4.13 7.98
C GLN A 199 9.03 -3.15 8.94
N ASP A 200 9.65 -1.98 9.18
CA ASP A 200 9.14 -0.98 10.12
C ASP A 200 7.81 -0.38 9.65
N ALA A 201 7.69 -0.13 8.35
CA ALA A 201 6.46 0.38 7.76
C ALA A 201 5.29 -0.61 7.91
N VAL A 202 5.52 -1.91 7.70
CA VAL A 202 4.51 -2.95 7.94
C VAL A 202 4.20 -3.06 9.43
N LEU A 203 5.20 -3.05 10.31
CA LEU A 203 5.00 -3.11 11.76
C LEU A 203 4.14 -1.95 12.25
N ASN A 204 4.32 -0.74 11.68
CA ASN A 204 3.47 0.40 12.02
C ASN A 204 1.98 0.17 11.68
N LEU A 205 1.66 -0.56 10.60
CA LEU A 205 0.28 -0.98 10.33
C LEU A 205 -0.21 -2.02 11.34
N CYS A 206 0.67 -2.87 11.83
CA CYS A 206 0.38 -3.93 12.81
C CYS A 206 0.38 -3.44 14.27
N ARG A 207 0.47 -2.13 14.54
CA ARG A 207 0.56 -1.56 15.89
C ARG A 207 -0.57 -1.98 16.83
N VAL A 208 -1.77 -2.25 16.29
CA VAL A 208 -2.91 -2.74 17.08
C VAL A 208 -2.64 -4.16 17.59
N LYS A 209 -2.03 -5.01 16.77
CA LYS A 209 -1.64 -6.37 17.18
C LYS A 209 -0.48 -6.37 18.18
N LEU A 210 0.46 -5.44 18.03
CA LEU A 210 1.52 -5.23 19.02
C LEU A 210 0.95 -4.74 20.35
N ARG A 211 -0.09 -3.89 20.34
CA ARG A 211 -0.84 -3.52 21.55
C ARG A 211 -1.46 -4.75 22.20
N ASP A 212 -2.11 -5.61 21.42
CA ASP A 212 -2.75 -6.82 21.92
C ASP A 212 -1.72 -7.78 22.52
N GLN A 213 -0.54 -7.91 21.92
CA GLN A 213 0.56 -8.68 22.49
C GLN A 213 0.99 -8.16 23.89
N GLN A 214 1.16 -6.85 24.01
CA GLN A 214 1.50 -6.23 25.31
C GLN A 214 0.40 -6.43 26.37
N ARG A 215 -0.86 -6.42 25.96
CA ARG A 215 -1.98 -6.73 26.86
C ARG A 215 -1.97 -8.20 27.28
N LEU A 216 -1.78 -9.10 26.34
CA LEU A 216 -1.68 -10.54 26.58
C LEU A 216 -0.59 -10.85 27.60
N GLU A 217 0.60 -10.27 27.46
CA GLU A 217 1.72 -10.44 28.40
C GLU A 217 1.39 -9.98 29.82
N ARG A 218 0.48 -9.00 29.98
CA ARG A 218 0.09 -8.48 31.30
C ARG A 218 -1.02 -9.29 31.97
N VAL A 219 -2.01 -9.74 31.22
CA VAL A 219 -3.24 -10.33 31.78
C VAL A 219 -3.42 -11.81 31.46
N GLY A 220 -2.67 -12.34 30.51
CA GLY A 220 -2.68 -13.76 30.13
C GLY A 220 -3.89 -14.21 29.31
N TYR A 221 -4.77 -13.27 28.90
CA TYR A 221 -5.93 -13.57 28.06
C TYR A 221 -6.45 -12.31 27.34
N LEU A 222 -7.18 -12.49 26.23
CA LEU A 222 -7.87 -11.42 25.51
C LEU A 222 -9.27 -11.92 25.10
N GLU A 223 -10.32 -11.36 25.72
CA GLU A 223 -11.70 -11.80 25.53
C GLU A 223 -12.24 -11.48 24.13
N GLU A 224 -11.71 -10.47 23.47
CA GLU A 224 -12.10 -10.03 22.11
C GLU A 224 -11.68 -10.99 20.96
N TYR A 225 -11.21 -12.18 21.30
CA TYR A 225 -10.92 -13.26 20.35
C TYR A 225 -11.94 -14.41 20.57
N PRO A 226 -13.18 -14.30 20.05
CA PRO A 226 -14.30 -15.18 20.39
C PRO A 226 -14.11 -16.63 19.93
N GLN A 227 -13.17 -16.87 18.99
CA GLN A 227 -12.80 -18.21 18.56
C GLN A 227 -12.04 -19.02 19.62
N TYR A 228 -11.63 -18.39 20.72
CA TYR A 228 -10.92 -19.04 21.83
C TYR A 228 -11.74 -18.95 23.12
N PRO A 229 -12.04 -20.08 23.74
CA PRO A 229 -12.78 -20.09 25.01
C PRO A 229 -12.10 -19.22 26.07
N ASN A 230 -12.83 -18.28 26.65
CA ASN A 230 -12.34 -17.33 27.66
C ASN A 230 -11.11 -16.50 27.23
N GLY A 231 -10.90 -16.31 25.92
CA GLY A 231 -9.76 -15.54 25.39
C GLY A 231 -8.38 -16.14 25.66
N LYS A 232 -8.29 -17.45 26.00
CA LYS A 232 -7.03 -18.14 26.29
C LYS A 232 -6.53 -18.88 25.07
N PHE A 233 -5.35 -18.53 24.57
CA PHE A 233 -4.77 -19.08 23.34
C PHE A 233 -3.23 -19.17 23.36
N GLY A 234 -2.59 -19.06 24.52
CA GLY A 234 -1.13 -19.11 24.66
C GLY A 234 -0.51 -17.73 24.90
N ASP A 235 0.74 -17.55 24.53
CA ASP A 235 1.58 -16.39 24.82
C ASP A 235 1.79 -15.45 23.62
N THR A 236 1.15 -15.71 22.49
CA THR A 236 1.26 -14.90 21.27
C THR A 236 -0.13 -14.60 20.70
N VAL A 237 -0.31 -13.38 20.20
CA VAL A 237 -1.55 -12.94 19.55
C VAL A 237 -1.83 -13.82 18.32
N PRO A 238 -3.00 -14.49 18.27
CA PRO A 238 -3.32 -15.43 17.20
C PRO A 238 -3.83 -14.72 15.94
N ARG A 239 -3.92 -15.48 14.86
CA ARG A 239 -4.70 -15.08 13.69
C ARG A 239 -6.18 -15.05 14.04
N GLY A 240 -6.85 -13.98 13.67
CA GLY A 240 -8.25 -13.73 14.01
C GLY A 240 -9.26 -14.05 12.90
N GLY A 241 -8.81 -14.54 11.74
CA GLY A 241 -9.69 -14.67 10.58
C GLY A 241 -10.32 -13.31 10.23
N ASN A 242 -11.62 -13.30 10.03
CA ASN A 242 -12.38 -12.08 9.74
C ASN A 242 -12.72 -11.23 10.99
N ALA A 243 -12.45 -11.73 12.20
CA ALA A 243 -12.76 -10.99 13.43
C ALA A 243 -11.87 -9.74 13.64
N GLY A 244 -10.76 -9.63 12.91
CA GLY A 244 -9.88 -8.46 12.95
C GLY A 244 -9.12 -8.26 14.27
N GLY A 245 -9.72 -8.57 15.40
CA GLY A 245 -9.24 -8.26 16.75
C GLY A 245 -9.40 -6.77 17.09
N GLY A 246 -9.03 -6.39 18.29
CA GLY A 246 -8.99 -4.98 18.68
C GLY A 246 -10.30 -4.36 19.15
N GLY A 247 -11.28 -5.16 19.56
CA GLY A 247 -12.52 -4.69 20.18
C GLY A 247 -13.55 -4.14 19.20
N GLN A 248 -13.41 -4.44 17.90
CA GLN A 248 -14.44 -4.16 16.90
C GLN A 248 -14.97 -5.50 16.36
N PRO A 249 -16.06 -6.03 16.94
CA PRO A 249 -16.65 -7.28 16.50
C PRO A 249 -17.24 -7.09 15.11
N GLY A 250 -16.66 -7.77 14.12
CA GLY A 250 -17.08 -7.75 12.73
C GLY A 250 -16.80 -9.05 12.04
N TRP A 251 -17.53 -9.33 10.97
CA TRP A 251 -17.40 -10.57 10.21
C TRP A 251 -17.79 -10.37 8.74
N ILE A 252 -17.25 -11.24 7.89
CA ILE A 252 -17.70 -11.40 6.49
C ILE A 252 -18.92 -12.32 6.49
N LEU A 253 -20.03 -11.85 5.92
CA LEU A 253 -21.33 -12.56 5.88
C LEU A 253 -21.73 -12.85 4.45
N LYS A 254 -22.28 -14.04 4.24
CA LYS A 254 -22.81 -14.50 2.95
C LYS A 254 -24.08 -13.74 2.60
N CYS A 255 -24.21 -13.37 1.34
CA CYS A 255 -25.42 -12.83 0.74
C CYS A 255 -26.01 -13.82 -0.28
N LYS A 256 -27.15 -13.47 -0.89
CA LYS A 256 -27.71 -14.23 -2.00
C LYS A 256 -26.65 -14.46 -3.09
N ASP A 257 -26.69 -15.63 -3.72
CA ASP A 257 -25.81 -16.05 -4.80
C ASP A 257 -24.33 -16.29 -4.43
N TRP A 258 -23.99 -16.38 -3.13
CA TRP A 258 -22.62 -16.60 -2.65
C TRP A 258 -21.96 -17.89 -3.18
N GLU A 259 -22.77 -18.88 -3.61
CA GLU A 259 -22.28 -20.15 -4.19
C GLU A 259 -21.78 -19.99 -5.63
N THR A 260 -22.18 -18.92 -6.32
CA THR A 260 -21.87 -18.66 -7.72
C THR A 260 -21.13 -17.37 -7.98
N ASP A 261 -21.12 -16.45 -7.01
CA ASP A 261 -20.34 -15.19 -7.02
C ASP A 261 -19.41 -15.14 -5.81
N ASP A 262 -18.12 -15.27 -6.06
CA ASP A 262 -17.05 -15.23 -5.04
C ASP A 262 -17.03 -13.91 -4.24
N ASN A 263 -17.74 -12.89 -4.65
CA ASN A 263 -17.83 -11.57 -4.00
C ASN A 263 -19.25 -11.25 -3.49
N ALA A 264 -20.17 -12.23 -3.43
CA ALA A 264 -21.50 -12.05 -2.88
C ALA A 264 -21.52 -12.05 -1.35
N TYR A 265 -20.73 -11.14 -0.76
CA TYR A 265 -20.54 -10.98 0.68
C TYR A 265 -20.65 -9.52 1.10
N ILE A 266 -20.94 -9.31 2.38
CA ILE A 266 -20.75 -8.03 3.06
C ILE A 266 -19.81 -8.19 4.25
N TYR A 267 -19.13 -7.12 4.65
CA TYR A 267 -18.55 -7.01 5.97
C TYR A 267 -19.51 -6.22 6.86
N CYS A 268 -19.80 -6.73 8.05
CA CYS A 268 -20.66 -6.08 9.03
C CYS A 268 -19.94 -5.97 10.38
N THR A 269 -20.07 -4.82 11.03
CA THR A 269 -19.54 -4.59 12.39
C THR A 269 -20.70 -4.30 13.34
N VAL A 270 -20.68 -4.93 14.52
CA VAL A 270 -21.68 -4.73 15.57
C VAL A 270 -21.03 -4.11 16.79
N GLN A 271 -21.16 -2.79 16.95
CA GLN A 271 -20.66 -2.06 18.10
C GLN A 271 -21.75 -1.91 19.18
N GLU A 272 -21.36 -1.43 20.35
CA GLU A 272 -22.29 -1.25 21.48
C GLU A 272 -23.47 -0.37 21.13
N GLN A 273 -23.22 0.79 20.50
CA GLN A 273 -24.26 1.73 20.10
C GLN A 273 -25.15 1.22 18.97
N ASP A 274 -24.69 0.22 18.21
CA ASP A 274 -25.41 -0.32 17.05
C ASP A 274 -26.24 -1.56 17.41
N TRP A 275 -26.18 -2.05 18.67
CA TRP A 275 -26.77 -3.32 19.05
C TRP A 275 -28.29 -3.34 18.95
N GLY A 276 -28.99 -2.37 19.57
CA GLY A 276 -30.43 -2.26 19.45
C GLY A 276 -30.92 -2.19 18.01
N PRO A 277 -30.39 -1.24 17.20
CA PRO A 277 -30.67 -1.16 15.77
C PRO A 277 -30.36 -2.47 15.00
N THR A 278 -29.29 -3.16 15.36
CA THR A 278 -28.96 -4.47 14.74
C THR A 278 -30.04 -5.52 15.06
N CYS A 279 -30.53 -5.57 16.30
CA CYS A 279 -31.60 -6.49 16.69
C CYS A 279 -32.90 -6.23 15.90
N GLU A 280 -33.24 -4.96 15.67
CA GLU A 280 -34.40 -4.58 14.85
C GLU A 280 -34.17 -5.02 13.38
N ALA A 281 -32.96 -4.77 12.83
CA ALA A 281 -32.62 -5.11 11.44
C ALA A 281 -32.72 -6.61 11.14
N ILE A 282 -32.41 -7.46 12.13
CA ILE A 282 -32.46 -8.93 11.99
C ILE A 282 -33.80 -9.53 12.46
N GLY A 283 -34.76 -8.70 12.84
CA GLY A 283 -36.08 -9.16 13.31
C GLY A 283 -36.07 -9.84 14.68
N LYS A 284 -35.13 -9.51 15.54
CA LYS A 284 -34.97 -10.04 16.92
C LYS A 284 -34.85 -8.90 17.94
N PRO A 285 -35.83 -7.99 18.01
CA PRO A 285 -35.73 -6.82 18.89
C PRO A 285 -35.62 -7.22 20.39
N GLU A 286 -36.11 -8.38 20.79
CA GLU A 286 -35.98 -8.93 22.14
C GLU A 286 -34.53 -9.17 22.56
N TRP A 287 -33.61 -9.39 21.64
CA TRP A 287 -32.19 -9.59 21.94
C TRP A 287 -31.51 -8.34 22.52
N ALA A 288 -32.09 -7.16 22.28
CA ALA A 288 -31.55 -5.92 22.82
C ALA A 288 -31.61 -5.89 24.36
N THR A 289 -32.55 -6.57 24.96
CA THR A 289 -32.75 -6.64 26.44
C THR A 289 -32.46 -7.99 27.05
N ASP A 290 -32.23 -9.02 26.24
CA ASP A 290 -31.89 -10.38 26.71
C ASP A 290 -30.54 -10.36 27.43
N PRO A 291 -30.43 -10.83 28.69
CA PRO A 291 -29.19 -10.92 29.43
C PRO A 291 -28.06 -11.68 28.68
N LYS A 292 -28.40 -12.55 27.74
CA LYS A 292 -27.47 -13.28 26.90
C LYS A 292 -26.72 -12.36 25.93
N TYR A 293 -27.31 -11.21 25.51
CA TYR A 293 -26.78 -10.36 24.46
C TYR A 293 -26.74 -8.85 24.80
N ASN A 294 -27.37 -8.43 25.90
CA ASN A 294 -27.63 -7.02 26.18
C ASN A 294 -26.41 -6.16 26.56
N THR A 295 -25.25 -6.79 26.76
CA THR A 295 -23.98 -6.08 27.01
C THR A 295 -22.90 -6.51 26.03
N ALA A 296 -21.92 -5.65 25.76
CA ALA A 296 -20.78 -5.99 24.91
C ALA A 296 -20.07 -7.28 25.40
N LYS A 297 -19.86 -7.39 26.71
CA LYS A 297 -19.22 -8.55 27.31
C LYS A 297 -20.05 -9.84 27.14
N ALA A 298 -21.36 -9.78 27.29
CA ALA A 298 -22.23 -10.94 27.06
C ALA A 298 -22.18 -11.39 25.59
N ARG A 299 -22.10 -10.45 24.66
CA ARG A 299 -22.01 -10.76 23.23
C ARG A 299 -20.68 -11.40 22.80
N GLU A 300 -19.58 -11.12 23.48
CA GLU A 300 -18.26 -11.68 23.12
C GLU A 300 -18.28 -13.21 22.95
N THR A 301 -18.94 -13.91 23.83
CA THR A 301 -19.07 -15.38 23.77
C THR A 301 -20.10 -15.88 22.77
N HIS A 302 -20.94 -14.99 22.23
CA HIS A 302 -22.06 -15.31 21.33
C HIS A 302 -21.90 -14.70 19.94
N MET A 303 -20.73 -14.14 19.61
CA MET A 303 -20.53 -13.38 18.35
C MET A 303 -20.84 -14.21 17.09
N PHE A 304 -20.46 -15.48 17.06
CA PHE A 304 -20.76 -16.33 15.90
C PHE A 304 -22.25 -16.61 15.74
N GLU A 305 -23.00 -16.75 16.85
CA GLU A 305 -24.45 -16.86 16.84
C GLU A 305 -25.11 -15.59 16.32
N ILE A 306 -24.61 -14.44 16.75
CA ILE A 306 -25.09 -13.13 16.30
C ILE A 306 -24.84 -12.97 14.80
N PHE A 307 -23.63 -13.27 14.32
CA PHE A 307 -23.32 -13.18 12.88
C PHE A 307 -24.13 -14.17 12.05
N ALA A 308 -24.37 -15.38 12.53
CA ALA A 308 -25.26 -16.34 11.86
C ALA A 308 -26.72 -15.82 11.76
N ALA A 309 -27.19 -15.12 12.78
CA ALA A 309 -28.51 -14.52 12.74
C ALA A 309 -28.59 -13.33 11.75
N ILE A 310 -27.55 -12.51 11.67
CA ILE A 310 -27.45 -11.43 10.66
C ILE A 310 -27.40 -12.05 9.26
N GLU A 311 -26.56 -13.07 9.03
CA GLU A 311 -26.46 -13.76 7.76
C GLU A 311 -27.79 -14.36 7.32
N THR A 312 -28.54 -14.97 8.25
CA THR A 312 -29.89 -15.49 7.99
C THR A 312 -30.86 -14.36 7.53
N ALA A 313 -30.79 -13.21 8.18
CA ALA A 313 -31.68 -12.08 7.86
C ALA A 313 -31.39 -11.42 6.51
N ILE A 314 -30.23 -11.68 5.91
CA ILE A 314 -29.81 -11.14 4.62
C ILE A 314 -29.63 -12.20 3.53
N ALA A 315 -29.89 -13.48 3.81
CA ALA A 315 -29.60 -14.61 2.91
C ALA A 315 -30.33 -14.54 1.58
N ASP A 316 -31.50 -13.89 1.54
CA ASP A 316 -32.31 -13.68 0.32
C ASP A 316 -31.95 -12.40 -0.44
N LYS A 317 -31.00 -11.62 0.05
CA LYS A 317 -30.62 -10.29 -0.48
C LYS A 317 -29.26 -10.35 -1.18
N THR A 318 -29.17 -9.67 -2.32
CA THR A 318 -27.86 -9.35 -2.90
C THR A 318 -27.04 -8.52 -1.93
N LYS A 319 -25.71 -8.49 -2.09
CA LYS A 319 -24.82 -7.67 -1.22
C LYS A 319 -25.22 -6.20 -1.17
N TYR A 320 -25.74 -5.64 -2.24
CA TYR A 320 -26.23 -4.25 -2.29
C TYR A 320 -27.55 -4.07 -1.55
N GLU A 321 -28.49 -5.00 -1.70
CA GLU A 321 -29.76 -4.99 -0.96
C GLU A 321 -29.55 -5.22 0.54
N ALA A 322 -28.59 -6.10 0.91
CA ALA A 322 -28.22 -6.36 2.28
C ALA A 322 -27.64 -5.09 2.95
N VAL A 323 -26.71 -4.40 2.27
CA VAL A 323 -26.17 -3.11 2.75
C VAL A 323 -27.28 -2.06 2.84
N ALA A 324 -28.14 -1.93 1.83
CA ALA A 324 -29.26 -0.98 1.85
C ALA A 324 -30.26 -1.30 2.98
N HIS A 325 -30.48 -2.57 3.29
CA HIS A 325 -31.32 -2.99 4.41
C HIS A 325 -30.70 -2.59 5.76
N LEU A 326 -29.45 -2.98 6.02
CA LEU A 326 -28.76 -2.71 7.29
C LEU A 326 -28.53 -1.20 7.50
N ALA A 327 -28.25 -0.45 6.45
CA ALA A 327 -28.06 0.99 6.51
C ALA A 327 -29.29 1.77 6.99
N LYS A 328 -30.52 1.28 6.76
CA LYS A 328 -31.76 1.86 7.30
C LYS A 328 -31.75 1.90 8.81
N TYR A 329 -31.09 0.93 9.44
CA TYR A 329 -30.91 0.79 10.87
C TYR A 329 -29.57 1.37 11.34
N ARG A 330 -28.79 2.02 10.47
CA ARG A 330 -27.46 2.57 10.76
C ARG A 330 -26.43 1.54 11.21
N VAL A 331 -26.59 0.27 10.85
CA VAL A 331 -25.62 -0.80 11.13
C VAL A 331 -24.44 -0.63 10.17
N PRO A 332 -23.20 -0.50 10.68
CA PRO A 332 -22.02 -0.32 9.84
C PRO A 332 -21.73 -1.58 9.00
N CYS A 333 -21.82 -1.46 7.70
CA CYS A 333 -21.54 -2.55 6.75
C CYS A 333 -21.09 -2.02 5.39
N SER A 334 -20.46 -2.89 4.61
CA SER A 334 -20.02 -2.59 3.25
C SER A 334 -20.08 -3.86 2.39
N PRO A 335 -20.41 -3.75 1.08
CA PRO A 335 -20.31 -4.89 0.19
C PRO A 335 -18.83 -5.24 -0.08
N VAL A 336 -18.55 -6.51 -0.32
CA VAL A 336 -17.27 -6.95 -0.85
C VAL A 336 -17.29 -6.71 -2.36
N LEU A 337 -16.55 -5.70 -2.82
CA LEU A 337 -16.48 -5.32 -4.23
C LEU A 337 -15.33 -6.02 -4.93
N SER A 338 -15.61 -6.61 -6.08
CA SER A 338 -14.56 -7.08 -6.99
C SER A 338 -13.81 -5.91 -7.64
N MET A 339 -12.58 -6.16 -8.11
CA MET A 339 -11.83 -5.15 -8.88
C MET A 339 -12.58 -4.68 -10.14
N LYS A 340 -13.40 -5.54 -10.74
CA LYS A 340 -14.26 -5.18 -11.87
C LYS A 340 -15.32 -4.16 -11.48
N GLU A 341 -16.03 -4.39 -10.38
CA GLU A 341 -17.04 -3.46 -9.84
C GLU A 341 -16.41 -2.12 -9.48
N ILE A 342 -15.27 -2.14 -8.78
CA ILE A 342 -14.51 -0.93 -8.42
C ILE A 342 -14.10 -0.16 -9.68
N ALA A 343 -13.54 -0.83 -10.69
CA ALA A 343 -13.12 -0.18 -11.94
C ALA A 343 -14.28 0.48 -12.71
N GLN A 344 -15.49 -0.01 -12.52
CA GLN A 344 -16.71 0.48 -13.16
C GLN A 344 -17.54 1.44 -12.28
N ALA A 345 -17.15 1.64 -11.01
CA ALA A 345 -17.91 2.43 -10.04
C ALA A 345 -18.02 3.90 -10.48
N PRO A 346 -19.26 4.42 -10.73
CA PRO A 346 -19.44 5.78 -11.21
C PRO A 346 -18.98 6.83 -10.20
N ASP A 347 -19.26 6.64 -8.92
CA ASP A 347 -18.89 7.52 -7.81
C ASP A 347 -17.37 7.69 -7.67
N LEU A 348 -16.59 6.62 -7.89
CA LEU A 348 -15.13 6.67 -7.88
C LEU A 348 -14.55 7.40 -9.10
N ARG A 349 -15.26 7.39 -10.23
CA ARG A 349 -14.88 8.16 -11.42
C ARG A 349 -15.28 9.63 -11.27
N GLU A 350 -16.49 9.91 -10.84
CA GLU A 350 -16.99 11.27 -10.60
C GLU A 350 -16.18 12.02 -9.53
N SER A 351 -15.78 11.32 -8.47
CA SER A 351 -14.87 11.88 -7.45
C SER A 351 -13.44 12.06 -7.95
N GLY A 352 -13.09 11.58 -9.14
CA GLY A 352 -11.71 11.60 -9.66
C GLY A 352 -10.76 10.71 -8.85
N THR A 353 -11.28 9.68 -8.15
CA THR A 353 -10.46 8.65 -7.51
C THR A 353 -9.91 7.70 -8.56
N ILE A 354 -10.77 7.20 -9.45
CA ILE A 354 -10.34 6.46 -10.64
C ILE A 354 -10.15 7.45 -11.77
N VAL A 355 -8.95 7.50 -12.32
CA VAL A 355 -8.56 8.37 -13.43
C VAL A 355 -8.19 7.52 -14.63
N GLU A 356 -8.76 7.83 -15.78
CA GLU A 356 -8.40 7.23 -17.05
C GLU A 356 -7.32 8.05 -17.74
N VAL A 357 -6.21 7.40 -18.08
CA VAL A 357 -5.03 8.05 -18.69
C VAL A 357 -4.77 7.45 -20.07
N GLN A 358 -4.55 8.31 -21.07
CA GLN A 358 -4.14 7.89 -22.40
C GLN A 358 -2.62 7.70 -22.44
N GLN A 359 -2.17 6.46 -22.69
CA GLN A 359 -0.75 6.10 -22.72
C GLN A 359 -0.29 5.85 -24.16
N PRO A 360 0.80 6.47 -24.61
CA PRO A 360 1.37 6.17 -25.93
C PRO A 360 1.62 4.67 -26.13
N LYS A 361 1.32 4.17 -27.34
CA LYS A 361 1.43 2.75 -27.75
C LYS A 361 0.51 1.76 -27.01
N ARG A 362 -0.12 2.15 -25.92
CA ARG A 362 -0.98 1.28 -25.10
C ARG A 362 -2.47 1.59 -25.25
N GLY A 363 -2.84 2.84 -25.43
CA GLY A 363 -4.22 3.31 -25.28
C GLY A 363 -4.54 3.69 -23.82
N SER A 364 -5.82 3.65 -23.45
CA SER A 364 -6.24 4.04 -22.11
C SER A 364 -5.93 2.98 -21.05
N PHE A 365 -5.65 3.44 -19.83
CA PHE A 365 -5.57 2.62 -18.64
C PHE A 365 -6.10 3.39 -17.43
N LEU A 366 -6.44 2.68 -16.36
CA LEU A 366 -6.93 3.27 -15.13
C LEU A 366 -5.81 3.39 -14.10
N THR A 367 -5.78 4.53 -13.40
CA THR A 367 -4.94 4.74 -12.22
C THR A 367 -5.77 5.33 -11.08
N ILE A 368 -5.19 5.46 -9.88
CA ILE A 368 -5.95 5.79 -8.67
C ILE A 368 -5.34 7.02 -8.00
N ASN A 369 -6.09 8.12 -7.93
CA ASN A 369 -5.74 9.33 -7.20
C ASN A 369 -6.49 9.39 -5.85
N PRO A 370 -5.84 9.04 -4.73
CA PRO A 370 -6.54 8.91 -3.44
C PRO A 370 -6.75 10.24 -2.71
N ILE A 371 -6.03 11.32 -3.07
CA ILE A 371 -6.04 12.58 -2.33
C ILE A 371 -6.77 13.66 -3.13
N LYS A 372 -7.70 14.35 -2.49
CA LYS A 372 -8.45 15.47 -3.05
C LYS A 372 -8.04 16.78 -2.38
N PHE A 373 -7.75 17.78 -3.18
CA PHE A 373 -7.37 19.11 -2.70
C PHE A 373 -8.48 20.13 -3.04
N SER A 374 -8.82 20.99 -2.11
CA SER A 374 -9.78 22.07 -2.36
C SER A 374 -9.18 23.23 -3.15
N GLY A 375 -7.85 23.35 -3.19
CA GLY A 375 -7.15 24.48 -3.82
C GLY A 375 -6.70 24.21 -5.25
N PHE A 376 -6.59 22.96 -5.67
CA PHE A 376 -6.23 22.60 -7.05
C PHE A 376 -6.70 21.19 -7.40
N THR A 377 -6.79 20.88 -8.69
CA THR A 377 -7.07 19.54 -9.19
C THR A 377 -5.80 19.00 -9.84
N PRO A 378 -5.24 17.86 -9.36
CA PRO A 378 -4.10 17.22 -10.00
C PRO A 378 -4.42 16.79 -11.43
N GLU A 379 -3.57 17.15 -12.38
CA GLU A 379 -3.63 16.64 -13.74
C GLU A 379 -2.75 15.40 -13.86
N ILE A 380 -3.37 14.25 -14.10
CA ILE A 380 -2.64 12.97 -14.24
C ILE A 380 -2.31 12.75 -15.71
N LYS A 381 -1.03 12.79 -16.06
CA LYS A 381 -0.50 12.63 -17.41
C LYS A 381 0.06 11.22 -17.63
N ALA A 382 0.25 10.85 -18.90
CA ALA A 382 0.88 9.61 -19.28
C ALA A 382 2.25 9.41 -18.59
N ALA A 383 2.61 8.14 -18.40
CA ALA A 383 3.98 7.80 -18.01
C ALA A 383 4.95 8.06 -19.18
N PRO A 384 6.19 8.46 -18.91
CA PRO A 384 7.14 8.78 -19.98
C PRO A 384 7.59 7.51 -20.72
N LEU A 385 7.81 7.61 -22.02
CA LEU A 385 8.57 6.61 -22.74
C LEU A 385 10.03 6.61 -22.26
N LEU A 386 10.74 5.51 -22.47
CA LEU A 386 12.14 5.40 -22.05
C LEU A 386 12.99 6.50 -22.70
N GLY A 387 13.71 7.26 -21.87
CA GLY A 387 14.58 8.33 -22.32
C GLY A 387 13.90 9.55 -22.92
N GLN A 388 12.58 9.62 -22.91
CA GLN A 388 11.77 10.66 -23.60
C GLN A 388 12.26 12.08 -23.33
N HIS A 389 12.77 12.36 -22.14
CA HIS A 389 13.14 13.71 -21.70
C HIS A 389 14.65 13.89 -21.50
N THR A 390 15.46 12.95 -22.04
CA THR A 390 16.91 12.97 -21.81
C THR A 390 17.55 14.26 -22.29
N ASP A 391 17.30 14.67 -23.52
CA ASP A 391 17.91 15.87 -24.10
C ASP A 391 17.42 17.16 -23.43
N GLU A 392 16.11 17.22 -23.14
CA GLU A 392 15.48 18.34 -22.43
C GLU A 392 16.13 18.56 -21.06
N VAL A 393 16.24 17.51 -20.26
CA VAL A 393 16.84 17.59 -18.92
C VAL A 393 18.34 17.92 -18.99
N LEU A 394 19.08 17.37 -19.95
CA LEU A 394 20.49 17.70 -20.13
C LEU A 394 20.67 19.17 -20.50
N ALA A 395 19.82 19.71 -21.36
CA ALA A 395 19.84 21.13 -21.71
C ALA A 395 19.53 22.03 -20.51
N GLU A 396 18.54 21.68 -19.68
CA GLU A 396 18.23 22.37 -18.41
C GLU A 396 19.39 22.34 -17.43
N LEU A 397 20.22 21.28 -17.44
CA LEU A 397 21.43 21.13 -16.64
C LEU A 397 22.64 21.90 -17.25
N GLY A 398 22.44 22.64 -18.34
CA GLY A 398 23.44 23.50 -18.97
C GLY A 398 24.39 22.77 -19.93
N TYR A 399 24.02 21.62 -20.48
CA TYR A 399 24.76 20.96 -21.55
C TYR A 399 24.39 21.57 -22.92
N THR A 400 25.38 21.83 -23.76
CA THR A 400 25.15 22.27 -25.15
C THR A 400 24.69 21.09 -26.02
N ALA A 401 24.14 21.39 -27.19
CA ALA A 401 23.72 20.38 -28.16
C ALA A 401 24.89 19.47 -28.59
N GLU A 402 26.10 20.04 -28.73
CA GLU A 402 27.31 19.29 -29.05
C GLU A 402 27.73 18.35 -27.92
N GLU A 403 27.65 18.80 -26.68
CA GLU A 403 27.94 17.96 -25.50
C GLU A 403 26.92 16.84 -25.35
N ILE A 404 25.63 17.11 -25.54
CA ILE A 404 24.56 16.09 -25.51
C ILE A 404 24.82 15.05 -26.60
N LYS A 405 25.14 15.48 -27.82
CA LYS A 405 25.52 14.57 -28.90
C LYS A 405 26.73 13.72 -28.53
N SER A 406 27.78 14.30 -27.94
CA SER A 406 28.97 13.58 -27.50
C SER A 406 28.65 12.53 -26.42
N LEU A 407 27.76 12.83 -25.46
CA LEU A 407 27.32 11.86 -24.45
C LEU A 407 26.58 10.68 -25.11
N ARG A 408 25.77 10.95 -26.13
CA ARG A 408 25.05 9.94 -26.90
C ARG A 408 26.00 9.06 -27.71
N ASP A 409 26.94 9.66 -28.44
CA ASP A 409 27.95 8.94 -29.24
C ASP A 409 28.78 7.99 -28.36
N LYS A 410 29.05 8.39 -27.12
CA LYS A 410 29.76 7.56 -26.10
C LYS A 410 28.83 6.57 -25.38
N LYS A 411 27.56 6.49 -25.72
CA LYS A 411 26.55 5.63 -25.04
C LYS A 411 26.43 5.90 -23.53
N ILE A 412 26.65 7.14 -23.11
CA ILE A 412 26.40 7.61 -21.75
C ILE A 412 24.90 7.86 -21.55
N THR A 413 24.25 8.32 -22.61
CA THR A 413 22.80 8.45 -22.75
C THR A 413 22.35 7.74 -24.02
N CYS A 414 21.03 7.57 -24.22
CA CYS A 414 20.45 7.12 -25.48
C CYS A 414 19.60 8.20 -26.12
N ALA A 415 19.38 8.03 -27.43
CA ALA A 415 18.51 8.93 -28.19
C ALA A 415 17.04 8.57 -27.99
#